data_9a8dc45285e300e046e52314e09d4e75
#
_entry.id   9a8dc45285e300e046e52314e09d4e75
#
_cell.length_a   1.000
_cell.length_b   1.000
_cell.length_c   1.000
_cell.angle_alpha   90.00
_cell.angle_beta   90.00
_cell.angle_gamma   90.00
#
_symmetry.space_group_name_H-M   'P 1'
#
loop_
_entity.id
_entity.type
_entity.pdbx_description
1 polymer ?
#
loop_
_entity_poly.entity_id
_entity_poly.type
_entity_poly.pdbx_seq_one_letter_code
_entity_poly.pdbx_strand_id
1 'polypeptide(L)'
;HRNMKMLLFLCLLLVGIHSNSYCYEPYQEGVRNQNQRAQDSQNMPWQSVRNSVCRFACCFFKDISSRENNGNVFFSPLSISTAFAMLTLGARSDTLTQILRVLCFNPRQITENDIHEGYRQLMQMVNRRNGGLQLNMGNVLFVLDQLKPQEKFLGALRNFYEGEAYPMNFKKTDQAQLKINEYVARRTNGKIKDLINNLDPLTEILLISYIYFNAEWEKPFDPKYTKMTKFFVDGSKTVQVPMMFGIGLFKHGYDEQLSSTVVQMDYKGGASAFFILPDRGRMRKLEKRLSCEHLSRWSTLVTKSSVNLYLPKFTLYGTYNLKDILYKMGIMDLFTDKADLSGITGQPQHRISQAIHKAVVKVDETGTEAAAATGMEMVPMSVPAVIRFNRPFLMVITMEETILFMGKIVNPLKKD
;
A
#
# COMPACT_ATOMS: atom_id res chain seq x y z
N HIS A 1 37.47 -35.11 -9.73
CA HIS A 1 36.50 -35.07 -8.62
C HIS A 1 36.60 -33.81 -7.76
N ARG A 2 37.78 -33.19 -7.61
CA ARG A 2 37.98 -31.97 -6.78
C ARG A 2 37.48 -30.69 -7.51
N ASN A 3 37.65 -30.60 -8.80
CA ASN A 3 37.19 -29.46 -9.62
C ASN A 3 35.68 -29.43 -9.85
N MET A 4 35.03 -30.57 -9.85
CA MET A 4 33.57 -30.66 -10.00
C MET A 4 32.83 -30.23 -8.71
N LYS A 5 33.38 -30.48 -7.52
CA LYS A 5 32.82 -30.01 -6.25
C LYS A 5 32.97 -28.49 -6.07
N MET A 6 34.07 -27.90 -6.60
CA MET A 6 34.26 -26.46 -6.57
C MET A 6 33.34 -25.72 -7.53
N LEU A 7 33.04 -26.31 -8.71
CA LEU A 7 32.06 -25.77 -9.65
C LEU A 7 30.62 -25.85 -9.09
N LEU A 8 30.26 -26.95 -8.40
CA LEU A 8 28.95 -27.06 -7.72
C LEU A 8 28.81 -26.05 -6.56
N PHE A 9 29.91 -25.76 -5.82
CA PHE A 9 29.90 -24.77 -4.75
C PHE A 9 29.79 -23.32 -5.29
N LEU A 10 30.44 -23.03 -6.44
CA LEU A 10 30.26 -21.75 -7.13
C LEU A 10 28.83 -21.60 -7.73
N CYS A 11 28.25 -22.65 -8.26
CA CYS A 11 26.87 -22.63 -8.75
C CYS A 11 25.85 -22.46 -7.60
N LEU A 12 26.10 -23.04 -6.42
CA LEU A 12 25.25 -22.83 -5.25
C LEU A 12 25.37 -21.42 -4.66
N LEU A 13 26.56 -20.80 -4.75
CA LEU A 13 26.75 -19.40 -4.38
C LEU A 13 26.12 -18.43 -5.37
N LEU A 14 26.09 -18.76 -6.66
CA LEU A 14 25.42 -17.95 -7.69
C LEU A 14 23.89 -18.08 -7.66
N VAL A 15 23.34 -19.21 -7.23
CA VAL A 15 21.89 -19.40 -7.04
C VAL A 15 21.39 -18.69 -5.77
N GLY A 16 22.25 -18.51 -4.75
CA GLY A 16 21.91 -17.75 -3.52
C GLY A 16 21.86 -16.23 -3.68
N ILE A 17 22.38 -15.67 -4.79
CA ILE A 17 22.44 -14.21 -5.02
C ILE A 17 21.28 -13.71 -5.92
N HIS A 18 20.45 -14.60 -6.47
CA HIS A 18 19.41 -14.24 -7.46
C HIS A 18 18.00 -14.02 -6.90
N SER A 19 17.81 -13.86 -5.59
CA SER A 19 16.47 -13.75 -5.01
C SER A 19 16.06 -12.38 -4.44
N ASN A 20 16.79 -11.29 -4.70
CA ASN A 20 16.47 -10.00 -4.08
C ASN A 20 16.56 -8.76 -4.97
N SER A 21 16.20 -8.82 -6.24
CA SER A 21 16.28 -7.66 -7.15
C SER A 21 14.97 -7.29 -7.84
N TYR A 22 13.83 -7.36 -7.13
CA TYR A 22 12.55 -6.99 -7.77
C TYR A 22 12.27 -5.49 -7.83
N CYS A 23 12.99 -4.66 -7.06
CA CYS A 23 12.82 -3.20 -7.07
C CYS A 23 13.96 -2.45 -7.74
N TYR A 24 15.08 -3.08 -7.98
CA TYR A 24 16.22 -2.49 -8.67
C TYR A 24 16.33 -3.11 -10.05
N GLU A 25 15.71 -2.52 -11.06
CA GLU A 25 16.19 -2.71 -12.43
C GLU A 25 17.57 -2.04 -12.48
N PRO A 26 18.66 -2.79 -12.82
CA PRO A 26 19.93 -2.14 -13.08
C PRO A 26 19.69 -1.17 -14.23
N TYR A 27 19.86 0.10 -13.94
CA TYR A 27 19.80 1.17 -14.90
C TYR A 27 20.77 0.85 -16.05
N GLN A 28 20.24 0.47 -17.21
CA GLN A 28 21.03 0.46 -18.44
C GLN A 28 21.40 1.91 -18.71
N GLU A 29 22.68 2.22 -18.63
CA GLU A 29 23.28 3.46 -19.14
C GLU A 29 23.11 3.53 -20.66
N GLY A 30 21.87 3.69 -21.12
CA GLY A 30 21.57 4.19 -22.44
C GLY A 30 21.83 5.70 -22.44
N VAL A 31 22.59 6.17 -23.39
CA VAL A 31 22.91 7.58 -23.64
C VAL A 31 21.64 8.44 -23.48
N ARG A 32 21.47 9.05 -22.30
CA ARG A 32 20.39 10.01 -22.07
C ARG A 32 20.70 11.30 -22.81
N ASN A 33 19.85 11.67 -23.76
CA ASN A 33 19.86 12.96 -24.40
C ASN A 33 19.82 14.09 -23.35
N GLN A 34 20.58 15.16 -23.57
CA GLN A 34 20.62 16.35 -22.71
C GLN A 34 19.23 16.95 -22.43
N ASN A 35 18.26 16.75 -23.31
CA ASN A 35 16.86 17.18 -23.15
C ASN A 35 16.11 16.41 -22.03
N GLN A 36 16.49 15.18 -21.69
CA GLN A 36 15.89 14.46 -20.58
C GLN A 36 16.39 14.96 -19.21
N ARG A 37 17.65 15.44 -19.14
CA ARG A 37 18.18 16.07 -17.91
C ARG A 37 17.49 17.40 -17.60
N ALA A 38 17.09 18.15 -18.62
CA ALA A 38 16.34 19.41 -18.44
C ALA A 38 14.88 19.17 -18.02
N GLN A 39 14.26 18.03 -18.39
CA GLN A 39 12.92 17.64 -17.94
C GLN A 39 12.92 17.12 -16.50
N ASP A 40 13.98 16.40 -16.08
CA ASP A 40 14.11 15.91 -14.69
C ASP A 40 14.29 17.06 -13.67
N SER A 41 14.83 18.21 -14.10
CA SER A 41 14.99 19.40 -13.25
C SER A 41 13.69 20.22 -13.06
N GLN A 42 12.60 19.87 -13.76
CA GLN A 42 11.28 20.51 -13.61
C GLN A 42 10.28 19.67 -12.82
N ASN A 43 10.64 18.44 -12.44
CA ASN A 43 9.73 17.58 -11.65
C ASN A 43 9.63 18.10 -10.22
N MET A 44 8.41 18.43 -9.81
CA MET A 44 8.12 18.81 -8.41
C MET A 44 8.46 17.63 -7.48
N PRO A 45 8.99 17.88 -6.26
CA PRO A 45 9.38 16.80 -5.32
C PRO A 45 8.30 15.75 -5.09
N TRP A 46 7.02 16.15 -4.96
CA TRP A 46 5.91 15.23 -4.77
C TRP A 46 5.69 14.25 -5.94
N GLN A 47 6.04 14.64 -7.18
CA GLN A 47 5.93 13.73 -8.34
C GLN A 47 6.96 12.60 -8.26
N SER A 48 8.18 12.92 -7.83
CA SER A 48 9.22 11.91 -7.61
C SER A 48 8.83 10.95 -6.48
N VAL A 49 8.24 11.46 -5.41
CA VAL A 49 7.72 10.63 -4.30
C VAL A 49 6.56 9.76 -4.78
N ARG A 50 5.59 10.31 -5.51
CA ARG A 50 4.47 9.54 -6.08
C ARG A 50 4.97 8.37 -6.94
N ASN A 51 5.96 8.60 -7.80
CA ASN A 51 6.56 7.57 -8.64
C ASN A 51 7.30 6.50 -7.80
N SER A 52 7.96 6.91 -6.73
CA SER A 52 8.60 6.02 -5.78
C SER A 52 7.56 5.16 -5.06
N VAL A 53 6.49 5.76 -4.53
CA VAL A 53 5.37 5.03 -3.88
C VAL A 53 4.77 3.98 -4.82
N CYS A 54 4.58 4.31 -6.10
CA CYS A 54 4.07 3.37 -7.08
C CYS A 54 5.00 2.16 -7.26
N ARG A 55 6.31 2.40 -7.46
CA ARG A 55 7.29 1.31 -7.60
C ARG A 55 7.36 0.45 -6.34
N PHE A 56 7.42 1.09 -5.17
CA PHE A 56 7.38 0.38 -3.89
C PHE A 56 6.10 -0.47 -3.77
N ALA A 57 4.93 0.07 -4.15
CA ALA A 57 3.66 -0.66 -4.11
C ALA A 57 3.71 -1.95 -4.93
N CYS A 58 4.21 -1.88 -6.17
CA CYS A 58 4.33 -3.06 -7.05
C CYS A 58 5.30 -4.10 -6.49
N CYS A 59 6.42 -3.66 -5.92
CA CYS A 59 7.42 -4.57 -5.33
C CYS A 59 6.91 -5.23 -4.07
N PHE A 60 6.32 -4.46 -3.17
CA PHE A 60 5.74 -4.96 -1.92
C PHE A 60 4.58 -5.94 -2.23
N PHE A 61 3.71 -5.59 -3.17
CA PHE A 61 2.61 -6.46 -3.61
C PHE A 61 3.11 -7.80 -4.15
N LYS A 62 4.13 -7.80 -5.01
CA LYS A 62 4.71 -9.03 -5.55
C LYS A 62 5.31 -9.90 -4.46
N ASP A 63 6.02 -9.31 -3.50
CA ASP A 63 6.61 -10.05 -2.39
C ASP A 63 5.54 -10.72 -1.52
N ILE A 64 4.56 -9.97 -1.03
CA ILE A 64 3.53 -10.51 -0.15
C ILE A 64 2.59 -11.48 -0.87
N SER A 65 2.23 -11.22 -2.13
CA SER A 65 1.38 -12.12 -2.92
C SER A 65 2.06 -13.46 -3.21
N SER A 66 3.38 -13.48 -3.31
CA SER A 66 4.14 -14.72 -3.50
C SER A 66 4.13 -15.61 -2.24
N ARG A 67 3.96 -15.02 -1.06
CA ARG A 67 3.88 -15.72 0.24
C ARG A 67 2.45 -16.16 0.54
N GLU A 68 1.47 -15.31 0.20
CA GLU A 68 0.04 -15.51 0.41
C GLU A 68 -0.66 -16.01 -0.86
N ASN A 69 -0.26 -17.20 -1.34
CA ASN A 69 -0.76 -17.75 -2.62
C ASN A 69 -2.29 -17.81 -2.70
N ASN A 70 -2.97 -18.12 -1.58
CA ASN A 70 -4.42 -18.34 -1.52
C ASN A 70 -5.13 -17.43 -0.51
N GLY A 71 -4.47 -16.38 -0.02
CA GLY A 71 -5.02 -15.41 0.93
C GLY A 71 -5.38 -14.08 0.29
N ASN A 72 -6.24 -13.31 0.99
CA ASN A 72 -6.42 -11.90 0.66
C ASN A 72 -5.14 -11.15 0.98
N VAL A 73 -4.86 -10.11 0.20
CA VAL A 73 -3.77 -9.15 0.44
C VAL A 73 -4.39 -7.77 0.46
N PHE A 74 -4.06 -6.96 1.46
CA PHE A 74 -4.54 -5.57 1.50
C PHE A 74 -3.59 -4.69 2.31
N PHE A 75 -3.07 -3.63 1.72
CA PHE A 75 -2.14 -2.71 2.38
C PHE A 75 -2.21 -1.31 1.77
N SER A 76 -1.63 -0.33 2.46
CA SER A 76 -1.42 1.02 1.94
C SER A 76 0.06 1.27 1.65
N PRO A 77 0.47 1.33 0.38
CA PRO A 77 1.84 1.64 0.03
C PRO A 77 2.23 3.06 0.43
N LEU A 78 1.32 4.04 0.33
CA LEU A 78 1.58 5.40 0.78
C LEU A 78 1.87 5.44 2.28
N SER A 79 1.04 4.79 3.10
CA SER A 79 1.20 4.80 4.57
C SER A 79 2.50 4.11 5.00
N ILE A 80 2.85 2.95 4.41
CA ILE A 80 4.09 2.24 4.71
C ILE A 80 5.31 3.06 4.26
N SER A 81 5.31 3.56 3.02
CA SER A 81 6.45 4.31 2.50
C SER A 81 6.67 5.61 3.28
N THR A 82 5.60 6.30 3.68
CA THR A 82 5.68 7.49 4.54
C THR A 82 6.31 7.16 5.90
N ALA A 83 5.91 6.04 6.52
CA ALA A 83 6.45 5.59 7.79
C ALA A 83 7.97 5.35 7.74
N PHE A 84 8.46 4.72 6.68
CA PHE A 84 9.89 4.44 6.51
C PHE A 84 10.68 5.65 6.01
N ALA A 85 10.07 6.51 5.17
CA ALA A 85 10.68 7.79 4.81
C ALA A 85 10.86 8.70 6.05
N MET A 86 9.92 8.69 6.97
CA MET A 86 10.02 9.39 8.25
C MET A 86 11.25 8.94 9.07
N LEU A 87 11.58 7.65 9.05
CA LEU A 87 12.77 7.12 9.75
C LEU A 87 14.07 7.63 9.14
N THR A 88 14.10 7.99 7.85
CA THR A 88 15.32 8.52 7.19
C THR A 88 15.76 9.87 7.76
N LEU A 89 14.87 10.62 8.42
CA LEU A 89 15.25 11.84 9.16
C LEU A 89 16.33 11.55 10.23
N GLY A 90 16.29 10.35 10.80
CA GLY A 90 17.22 9.94 11.84
C GLY A 90 18.16 8.80 11.48
N ALA A 91 17.92 8.09 10.41
CA ALA A 91 18.79 7.03 9.91
C ALA A 91 20.06 7.62 9.28
N ARG A 92 21.17 6.89 9.40
CA ARG A 92 22.47 7.26 8.82
C ARG A 92 23.11 6.04 8.15
N SER A 93 24.19 6.28 7.43
CA SER A 93 25.06 5.22 6.85
C SER A 93 24.28 4.20 6.00
N ASP A 94 24.56 2.92 6.13
CA ASP A 94 23.92 1.84 5.37
C ASP A 94 22.42 1.70 5.69
N THR A 95 22.03 2.00 6.93
CA THR A 95 20.61 2.00 7.34
C THR A 95 19.78 2.96 6.48
N LEU A 96 20.25 4.19 6.31
CA LEU A 96 19.61 5.18 5.42
C LEU A 96 19.58 4.71 3.97
N THR A 97 20.70 4.22 3.47
CA THR A 97 20.83 3.76 2.08
C THR A 97 19.89 2.59 1.77
N GLN A 98 19.77 1.64 2.70
CA GLN A 98 18.87 0.48 2.56
C GLN A 98 17.41 0.92 2.51
N ILE A 99 16.99 1.84 3.39
CA ILE A 99 15.62 2.37 3.40
C ILE A 99 15.31 3.07 2.07
N LEU A 100 16.15 4.01 1.64
CA LEU A 100 15.93 4.76 0.40
C LEU A 100 15.86 3.84 -0.83
N ARG A 101 16.70 2.81 -0.89
CA ARG A 101 16.71 1.82 -1.96
C ARG A 101 15.41 1.04 -2.03
N VAL A 102 14.92 0.51 -0.90
CA VAL A 102 13.67 -0.26 -0.85
C VAL A 102 12.46 0.62 -1.14
N LEU A 103 12.50 1.88 -0.73
CA LEU A 103 11.50 2.88 -1.12
C LEU A 103 11.64 3.35 -2.58
N CYS A 104 12.56 2.77 -3.35
CA CYS A 104 12.77 3.07 -4.78
C CYS A 104 13.25 4.50 -5.07
N PHE A 105 13.95 5.15 -4.13
CA PHE A 105 14.63 6.40 -4.37
C PHE A 105 16.04 6.18 -4.91
N ASN A 106 16.44 7.05 -5.86
CA ASN A 106 17.80 7.11 -6.35
C ASN A 106 18.46 8.41 -5.82
N PRO A 107 19.42 8.33 -4.88
CA PRO A 107 20.06 9.52 -4.30
C PRO A 107 20.80 10.41 -5.32
N ARG A 108 21.07 9.91 -6.53
CA ARG A 108 21.64 10.71 -7.62
C ARG A 108 20.62 11.59 -8.35
N GLN A 109 19.32 11.32 -8.17
CA GLN A 109 18.23 12.00 -8.89
C GLN A 109 17.41 12.92 -7.98
N ILE A 110 17.40 12.66 -6.69
CA ILE A 110 16.63 13.42 -5.71
C ILE A 110 17.43 13.59 -4.42
N THR A 111 17.39 14.77 -3.82
CA THR A 111 18.01 15.02 -2.53
C THR A 111 17.15 14.48 -1.38
N GLU A 112 17.75 14.21 -0.22
CA GLU A 112 17.02 13.78 0.97
C GLU A 112 15.98 14.83 1.40
N ASN A 113 16.32 16.12 1.35
CA ASN A 113 15.38 17.20 1.65
C ASN A 113 14.18 17.23 0.69
N ASP A 114 14.41 16.99 -0.61
CA ASP A 114 13.32 16.93 -1.59
C ASP A 114 12.42 15.71 -1.39
N ILE A 115 12.97 14.60 -0.88
CA ILE A 115 12.17 13.44 -0.49
C ILE A 115 11.20 13.84 0.63
N HIS A 116 11.70 14.46 1.71
CA HIS A 116 10.85 14.88 2.83
C HIS A 116 9.82 15.93 2.42
N GLU A 117 10.25 16.92 1.64
CA GLU A 117 9.35 17.95 1.10
C GLU A 117 8.28 17.34 0.17
N GLY A 118 8.68 16.38 -0.67
CA GLY A 118 7.76 15.67 -1.55
C GLY A 118 6.69 14.88 -0.79
N TYR A 119 7.06 14.19 0.29
CA TYR A 119 6.07 13.54 1.15
C TYR A 119 5.16 14.55 1.83
N ARG A 120 5.70 15.65 2.34
CA ARG A 120 4.89 16.72 2.95
C ARG A 120 3.83 17.25 1.97
N GLN A 121 4.24 17.58 0.75
CA GLN A 121 3.34 18.07 -0.30
C GLN A 121 2.29 17.00 -0.66
N LEU A 122 2.71 15.76 -0.87
CA LEU A 122 1.82 14.66 -1.23
C LEU A 122 0.78 14.39 -0.13
N MET A 123 1.21 14.40 1.14
CA MET A 123 0.31 14.23 2.28
C MET A 123 -0.71 15.37 2.37
N GLN A 124 -0.30 16.61 2.14
CA GLN A 124 -1.21 17.74 2.09
C GLN A 124 -2.23 17.63 0.96
N MET A 125 -1.83 17.10 -0.20
CA MET A 125 -2.75 16.88 -1.33
C MET A 125 -3.80 15.82 -0.99
N VAL A 126 -3.41 14.68 -0.44
CA VAL A 126 -4.34 13.58 -0.13
C VAL A 126 -5.19 13.85 1.11
N ASN A 127 -4.73 14.69 2.05
CA ASN A 127 -5.47 15.05 3.26
C ASN A 127 -6.41 16.26 3.05
N ARG A 128 -6.46 16.86 1.87
CA ARG A 128 -7.43 17.93 1.59
C ARG A 128 -8.84 17.39 1.80
N ARG A 129 -9.59 18.04 2.69
CA ARG A 129 -10.99 17.69 2.95
C ARG A 129 -11.83 18.04 1.73
N ASN A 130 -12.13 17.04 0.91
CA ASN A 130 -13.06 17.15 -0.20
C ASN A 130 -14.36 16.45 0.21
N GLY A 131 -15.50 17.14 0.04
CA GLY A 131 -16.80 16.74 0.57
C GLY A 131 -17.15 15.26 0.37
N GLY A 132 -17.34 14.53 1.46
CA GLY A 132 -17.74 13.12 1.46
C GLY A 132 -16.60 12.09 1.53
N LEU A 133 -15.33 12.53 1.57
CA LEU A 133 -14.17 11.64 1.71
C LEU A 133 -13.49 11.87 3.07
N GLN A 134 -13.27 10.79 3.80
CA GLN A 134 -12.53 10.78 5.05
C GLN A 134 -11.34 9.83 4.94
N LEU A 135 -10.14 10.37 5.02
CA LEU A 135 -8.89 9.63 5.09
C LEU A 135 -8.24 9.87 6.46
N ASN A 136 -8.12 8.83 7.27
CA ASN A 136 -7.41 8.88 8.54
C ASN A 136 -6.15 8.03 8.40
N MET A 137 -5.02 8.69 8.22
CA MET A 137 -3.71 8.05 8.11
C MET A 137 -2.77 8.66 9.14
N GLY A 138 -1.93 7.83 9.77
CA GLY A 138 -0.92 8.30 10.70
C GLY A 138 0.23 7.34 10.83
N ASN A 139 1.37 7.92 11.21
CA ASN A 139 2.60 7.21 11.53
C ASN A 139 3.10 7.72 12.88
N VAL A 140 3.37 6.81 13.80
CA VAL A 140 3.79 7.15 15.17
C VAL A 140 4.92 6.24 15.63
N LEU A 141 5.86 6.83 16.35
CA LEU A 141 6.92 6.13 17.04
C LEU A 141 6.59 6.06 18.54
N PHE A 142 6.62 4.86 19.09
CA PHE A 142 6.70 4.67 20.54
C PHE A 142 8.14 4.30 20.86
N VAL A 143 8.77 5.13 21.67
CA VAL A 143 10.21 5.06 21.95
C VAL A 143 10.39 4.74 23.43
N LEU A 144 11.28 3.79 23.75
CA LEU A 144 11.61 3.46 25.15
C LEU A 144 11.90 4.74 25.93
N ASP A 145 11.26 4.92 27.06
CA ASP A 145 11.27 6.16 27.86
C ASP A 145 12.68 6.64 28.27
N GLN A 146 13.64 5.71 28.33
CA GLN A 146 15.03 6.01 28.59
C GLN A 146 15.77 6.57 27.36
N LEU A 147 15.26 6.33 26.15
CA LEU A 147 15.79 6.86 24.91
C LEU A 147 15.10 8.20 24.62
N LYS A 148 15.82 9.29 24.75
CA LYS A 148 15.28 10.64 24.50
C LYS A 148 15.54 11.02 23.05
N PRO A 149 14.51 11.06 22.18
CA PRO A 149 14.69 11.55 20.81
C PRO A 149 15.18 13.00 20.79
N GLN A 150 16.08 13.30 19.85
CA GLN A 150 16.62 14.65 19.69
C GLN A 150 15.54 15.64 19.25
N GLU A 151 15.55 16.85 19.77
CA GLU A 151 14.61 17.92 19.42
C GLU A 151 14.62 18.24 17.92
N LYS A 152 15.81 18.18 17.28
CA LYS A 152 15.95 18.38 15.83
C LYS A 152 15.15 17.33 15.07
N PHE A 153 15.20 16.06 15.48
CA PHE A 153 14.43 14.97 14.88
C PHE A 153 12.93 15.18 15.09
N LEU A 154 12.51 15.49 16.32
CA LEU A 154 11.10 15.73 16.65
C LEU A 154 10.53 16.93 15.87
N GLY A 155 11.32 17.99 15.70
CA GLY A 155 10.94 19.14 14.90
C GLY A 155 10.73 18.80 13.42
N ALA A 156 11.67 18.05 12.82
CA ALA A 156 11.58 17.59 11.45
C ALA A 156 10.41 16.60 11.24
N LEU A 157 10.22 15.69 12.19
CA LEU A 157 9.12 14.73 12.19
C LEU A 157 7.76 15.43 12.12
N ARG A 158 7.53 16.44 12.96
CA ARG A 158 6.30 17.24 12.93
C ARG A 158 6.17 18.05 11.63
N ASN A 159 7.24 18.67 11.18
CA ASN A 159 7.20 19.56 10.03
C ASN A 159 6.92 18.85 8.70
N PHE A 160 7.57 17.71 8.46
CA PHE A 160 7.48 17.01 7.17
C PHE A 160 6.39 15.94 7.13
N TYR A 161 6.07 15.31 8.27
CA TYR A 161 5.23 14.12 8.30
C TYR A 161 4.00 14.23 9.20
N GLU A 162 3.83 15.36 9.90
CA GLU A 162 2.83 15.49 10.98
C GLU A 162 2.91 14.32 11.98
N GLY A 163 4.13 13.73 12.06
CA GLY A 163 4.40 12.54 12.84
C GLY A 163 4.59 12.86 14.32
N GLU A 164 4.39 11.84 15.13
CA GLU A 164 4.48 11.94 16.58
C GLU A 164 5.43 10.85 17.11
N ALA A 165 6.12 11.16 18.21
CA ALA A 165 6.91 10.20 18.94
C ALA A 165 6.58 10.30 20.44
N TYR A 166 6.29 9.15 21.06
CA TYR A 166 5.88 9.09 22.46
C TYR A 166 6.81 8.21 23.27
N PRO A 167 7.21 8.65 24.47
CA PRO A 167 7.95 7.79 25.39
C PRO A 167 7.04 6.66 25.87
N MET A 168 7.60 5.45 26.00
CA MET A 168 6.86 4.27 26.43
C MET A 168 7.70 3.38 27.31
N ASN A 169 7.13 2.93 28.43
CA ASN A 169 7.72 1.90 29.27
C ASN A 169 7.27 0.51 28.79
N PHE A 170 8.06 -0.10 27.92
CA PHE A 170 7.72 -1.42 27.36
C PHE A 170 7.84 -2.57 28.35
N LYS A 171 8.53 -2.38 29.47
CA LYS A 171 8.59 -3.40 30.55
C LYS A 171 7.21 -3.63 31.18
N LYS A 172 6.33 -2.62 31.16
CA LYS A 172 4.94 -2.73 31.56
C LYS A 172 4.06 -3.06 30.35
N THR A 173 4.25 -4.25 29.79
CA THR A 173 3.71 -4.67 28.49
C THR A 173 2.21 -4.42 28.37
N ASP A 174 1.39 -4.82 29.35
CA ASP A 174 -0.07 -4.66 29.31
C ASP A 174 -0.49 -3.19 29.25
N GLN A 175 0.15 -2.33 30.05
CA GLN A 175 -0.12 -0.91 30.04
C GLN A 175 0.33 -0.24 28.75
N ALA A 176 1.50 -0.63 28.21
CA ALA A 176 2.00 -0.13 26.95
C ALA A 176 1.07 -0.54 25.80
N GLN A 177 0.68 -1.81 25.75
CA GLN A 177 -0.26 -2.33 24.75
C GLN A 177 -1.60 -1.59 24.78
N LEU A 178 -2.17 -1.39 25.97
CA LEU A 178 -3.42 -0.65 26.14
C LEU A 178 -3.31 0.78 25.59
N LYS A 179 -2.28 1.53 26.00
CA LYS A 179 -2.05 2.91 25.55
C LYS A 179 -1.87 3.02 24.04
N ILE A 180 -1.13 2.08 23.42
CA ILE A 180 -0.91 2.04 21.97
C ILE A 180 -2.22 1.78 21.24
N ASN A 181 -3.00 0.78 21.70
CA ASN A 181 -4.28 0.43 21.09
C ASN A 181 -5.31 1.56 21.25
N GLU A 182 -5.39 2.21 22.41
CA GLU A 182 -6.24 3.37 22.63
C GLU A 182 -5.85 4.57 21.75
N TYR A 183 -4.55 4.81 21.56
CA TYR A 183 -4.07 5.86 20.66
C TYR A 183 -4.59 5.64 19.23
N VAL A 184 -4.38 4.45 18.68
CA VAL A 184 -4.81 4.14 17.31
C VAL A 184 -6.33 4.14 17.19
N ALA A 185 -7.05 3.59 18.16
CA ALA A 185 -8.51 3.60 18.17
C ALA A 185 -9.07 5.03 18.14
N ARG A 186 -8.53 5.94 18.95
CA ARG A 186 -8.94 7.36 18.92
C ARG A 186 -8.67 8.02 17.58
N ARG A 187 -7.49 7.81 16.99
CA ARG A 187 -7.09 8.39 15.69
C ARG A 187 -7.91 7.86 14.53
N THR A 188 -8.50 6.68 14.66
CA THR A 188 -9.31 6.03 13.62
C THR A 188 -10.79 5.96 13.96
N ASN A 189 -11.27 6.79 14.90
CA ASN A 189 -12.67 6.81 15.34
C ASN A 189 -13.21 5.41 15.71
N GLY A 190 -12.37 4.60 16.36
CA GLY A 190 -12.71 3.24 16.79
C GLY A 190 -12.74 2.19 15.66
N LYS A 191 -12.31 2.53 14.45
CA LYS A 191 -12.30 1.60 13.30
C LYS A 191 -11.13 0.61 13.36
N ILE A 192 -10.01 1.02 13.94
CA ILE A 192 -8.88 0.14 14.22
C ILE A 192 -8.75 -0.03 15.73
N LYS A 193 -9.02 -1.24 16.20
CA LYS A 193 -8.91 -1.65 17.61
C LYS A 193 -7.94 -2.82 17.69
N ASP A 194 -7.39 -3.04 18.88
CA ASP A 194 -6.57 -4.22 19.20
C ASP A 194 -5.45 -4.49 18.18
N LEU A 195 -4.74 -3.41 17.80
CA LEU A 195 -3.66 -3.47 16.83
C LEU A 195 -2.47 -4.30 17.34
N ILE A 196 -2.15 -4.16 18.62
CA ILE A 196 -1.07 -4.85 19.31
C ILE A 196 -1.68 -5.86 20.28
N ASN A 197 -1.35 -7.14 20.11
CA ASN A 197 -1.79 -8.24 20.98
C ASN A 197 -0.64 -8.88 21.75
N ASN A 198 0.59 -8.66 21.30
CA ASN A 198 1.79 -9.18 21.93
C ASN A 198 2.92 -8.17 21.79
N LEU A 199 3.44 -7.69 22.91
CA LEU A 199 4.49 -6.69 22.99
C LEU A 199 5.70 -7.27 23.71
N ASP A 200 6.87 -7.21 23.08
CA ASP A 200 8.13 -7.63 23.69
C ASP A 200 8.57 -6.58 24.72
N PRO A 201 8.82 -6.96 26.00
CA PRO A 201 9.32 -6.05 27.02
C PRO A 201 10.72 -5.48 26.71
N LEU A 202 11.46 -6.06 25.76
CA LEU A 202 12.76 -5.59 25.28
C LEU A 202 12.64 -4.65 24.07
N THR A 203 11.44 -4.21 23.73
CA THR A 203 11.21 -3.25 22.64
C THR A 203 11.91 -1.94 22.93
N GLU A 204 12.69 -1.45 21.98
CA GLU A 204 13.35 -0.14 22.04
C GLU A 204 12.55 0.93 21.31
N ILE A 205 12.20 0.66 20.06
CA ILE A 205 11.38 1.55 19.23
C ILE A 205 10.36 0.70 18.48
N LEU A 206 9.09 1.11 18.60
CA LEU A 206 7.95 0.53 17.87
C LEU A 206 7.41 1.56 16.88
N LEU A 207 7.37 1.20 15.61
CA LEU A 207 6.75 1.99 14.55
C LEU A 207 5.33 1.46 14.27
N ILE A 208 4.36 2.33 14.33
CA ILE A 208 2.98 2.05 13.94
C ILE A 208 2.60 2.90 12.72
N SER A 209 2.12 2.23 11.69
CA SER A 209 1.53 2.82 10.49
C SER A 209 0.09 2.37 10.38
N TYR A 210 -0.86 3.29 10.32
CA TYR A 210 -2.27 2.96 10.20
C TYR A 210 -2.96 3.84 9.16
N ILE A 211 -3.96 3.27 8.51
CA ILE A 211 -4.79 3.97 7.56
C ILE A 211 -6.21 3.40 7.54
N TYR A 212 -7.16 4.30 7.56
CA TYR A 212 -8.58 4.02 7.39
C TYR A 212 -9.16 4.96 6.35
N PHE A 213 -9.89 4.41 5.40
CA PHE A 213 -10.51 5.15 4.31
C PHE A 213 -12.02 4.99 4.34
N ASN A 214 -12.72 6.09 4.24
CA ASN A 214 -14.17 6.16 4.17
C ASN A 214 -14.60 7.18 3.12
N ALA A 215 -15.32 6.74 2.08
CA ALA A 215 -15.81 7.60 1.02
C ALA A 215 -17.08 7.00 0.37
N GLU A 216 -17.93 7.87 -0.15
CA GLU A 216 -19.13 7.47 -0.88
C GLU A 216 -18.84 7.38 -2.38
N TRP A 217 -19.46 6.39 -3.05
CA TRP A 217 -19.41 6.33 -4.51
C TRP A 217 -20.10 7.55 -5.13
N GLU A 218 -19.58 8.07 -6.24
CA GLU A 218 -20.33 9.04 -7.05
C GLU A 218 -21.64 8.44 -7.54
N LYS A 219 -21.61 7.14 -7.89
CA LYS A 219 -22.77 6.34 -8.32
C LYS A 219 -22.89 5.12 -7.40
N PRO A 220 -23.69 5.21 -6.33
CA PRO A 220 -23.89 4.10 -5.40
C PRO A 220 -24.74 2.99 -6.03
N PHE A 221 -24.62 1.79 -5.48
CA PHE A 221 -25.53 0.68 -5.80
C PHE A 221 -26.83 0.80 -5.01
N ASP A 222 -27.94 0.30 -5.57
CA ASP A 222 -29.20 0.17 -4.83
C ASP A 222 -29.18 -1.15 -4.03
N PRO A 223 -29.30 -1.10 -2.70
CA PRO A 223 -29.28 -2.29 -1.85
C PRO A 223 -30.34 -3.34 -2.19
N LYS A 224 -31.45 -2.92 -2.80
CA LYS A 224 -32.53 -3.82 -3.24
C LYS A 224 -32.08 -4.87 -4.25
N TYR A 225 -31.02 -4.57 -5.00
CA TYR A 225 -30.49 -5.46 -6.04
C TYR A 225 -29.29 -6.27 -5.56
N THR A 226 -28.84 -6.11 -4.30
CA THR A 226 -27.80 -6.95 -3.71
C THR A 226 -28.38 -8.32 -3.39
N LYS A 227 -27.80 -9.37 -3.97
CA LYS A 227 -28.26 -10.77 -3.79
C LYS A 227 -27.10 -11.69 -3.44
N MET A 228 -27.37 -12.71 -2.65
CA MET A 228 -26.40 -13.77 -2.38
C MET A 228 -26.09 -14.53 -3.68
N THR A 229 -24.81 -14.58 -4.06
CA THR A 229 -24.37 -15.16 -5.33
C THR A 229 -23.08 -15.95 -5.11
N LYS A 230 -22.87 -16.99 -5.90
CA LYS A 230 -21.66 -17.81 -5.87
C LYS A 230 -20.43 -16.99 -6.28
N PHE A 231 -19.40 -17.05 -5.45
CA PHE A 231 -18.06 -16.55 -5.74
C PHE A 231 -17.09 -17.72 -5.77
N PHE A 232 -16.33 -17.85 -6.83
CA PHE A 232 -15.39 -18.94 -7.07
C PHE A 232 -14.02 -18.57 -6.50
N VAL A 233 -13.71 -19.04 -5.28
CA VAL A 233 -12.44 -18.77 -4.59
C VAL A 233 -11.28 -19.42 -5.35
N ASP A 234 -11.48 -20.66 -5.78
CA ASP A 234 -10.57 -21.44 -6.62
C ASP A 234 -11.35 -22.45 -7.48
N GLY A 235 -10.64 -23.39 -8.10
CA GLY A 235 -11.26 -24.41 -8.96
C GLY A 235 -12.20 -25.39 -8.23
N SER A 236 -12.10 -25.50 -6.90
CA SER A 236 -12.85 -26.45 -6.08
C SER A 236 -13.76 -25.80 -5.05
N LYS A 237 -13.43 -24.56 -4.63
CA LYS A 237 -14.08 -23.88 -3.52
C LYS A 237 -14.94 -22.71 -3.99
N THR A 238 -16.22 -22.74 -3.62
CA THR A 238 -17.14 -21.62 -3.80
C THR A 238 -17.70 -21.14 -2.46
N VAL A 239 -18.02 -19.86 -2.38
CA VAL A 239 -18.68 -19.25 -1.23
C VAL A 239 -19.87 -18.41 -1.72
N GLN A 240 -20.87 -18.21 -0.86
CA GLN A 240 -22.00 -17.32 -1.13
C GLN A 240 -21.65 -15.93 -0.60
N VAL A 241 -21.65 -14.93 -1.47
CA VAL A 241 -21.32 -13.54 -1.11
C VAL A 241 -22.47 -12.60 -1.44
N PRO A 242 -22.70 -11.54 -0.66
CA PRO A 242 -23.60 -10.47 -1.06
C PRO A 242 -23.01 -9.75 -2.29
N MET A 243 -23.64 -9.94 -3.43
CA MET A 243 -23.22 -9.39 -4.72
C MET A 243 -24.09 -8.19 -5.05
N MET A 244 -23.49 -7.01 -5.06
CA MET A 244 -24.11 -5.76 -5.49
C MET A 244 -24.32 -5.79 -7.00
N PHE A 245 -25.40 -5.19 -7.46
CA PHE A 245 -25.70 -5.07 -8.88
C PHE A 245 -25.98 -3.61 -9.25
N GLY A 246 -25.32 -3.16 -10.31
CA GLY A 246 -25.52 -1.85 -10.89
C GLY A 246 -25.68 -1.93 -12.40
N ILE A 247 -26.62 -1.14 -12.93
CA ILE A 247 -26.82 -0.96 -14.35
C ILE A 247 -26.58 0.50 -14.70
N GLY A 248 -25.86 0.77 -15.77
CA GLY A 248 -25.60 2.15 -16.17
C GLY A 248 -24.28 2.32 -16.92
N LEU A 249 -23.84 3.58 -16.99
CA LEU A 249 -22.57 3.93 -17.61
C LEU A 249 -21.43 3.79 -16.59
N PHE A 250 -20.58 2.79 -16.79
CA PHE A 250 -19.36 2.60 -16.00
C PHE A 250 -18.12 2.79 -16.89
N LYS A 251 -17.03 3.30 -16.29
CA LYS A 251 -15.73 3.35 -16.94
C LYS A 251 -15.11 1.96 -16.89
N HIS A 252 -14.88 1.35 -18.04
CA HIS A 252 -14.21 0.05 -18.12
C HIS A 252 -13.40 -0.10 -19.40
N GLY A 253 -12.46 -1.05 -19.40
CA GLY A 253 -11.61 -1.38 -20.52
C GLY A 253 -10.98 -2.76 -20.35
N TYR A 254 -10.33 -3.26 -21.40
CA TYR A 254 -9.60 -4.52 -21.35
C TYR A 254 -8.10 -4.29 -21.53
N ASP A 255 -7.32 -4.76 -20.56
CA ASP A 255 -5.86 -4.74 -20.60
C ASP A 255 -5.33 -6.04 -21.21
N GLU A 256 -4.96 -6.02 -22.48
CA GLU A 256 -4.47 -7.20 -23.21
C GLU A 256 -3.17 -7.74 -22.62
N GLN A 257 -2.26 -6.86 -22.14
CA GLN A 257 -0.98 -7.26 -21.58
C GLN A 257 -1.16 -8.08 -20.31
N LEU A 258 -2.16 -7.70 -19.50
CA LEU A 258 -2.48 -8.37 -18.24
C LEU A 258 -3.62 -9.39 -18.39
N SER A 259 -4.24 -9.49 -19.58
CA SER A 259 -5.43 -10.33 -19.82
C SER A 259 -6.49 -10.10 -18.74
N SER A 260 -6.90 -8.84 -18.57
CA SER A 260 -7.76 -8.44 -17.46
C SER A 260 -8.73 -7.35 -17.87
N THR A 261 -9.98 -7.45 -17.38
CA THR A 261 -10.96 -6.37 -17.45
C THR A 261 -10.69 -5.40 -16.30
N VAL A 262 -10.62 -4.11 -16.60
CA VAL A 262 -10.44 -3.02 -15.63
C VAL A 262 -11.74 -2.23 -15.55
N VAL A 263 -12.25 -2.02 -14.33
CA VAL A 263 -13.40 -1.15 -14.05
C VAL A 263 -12.95 -0.06 -13.10
N GLN A 264 -13.23 1.20 -13.43
CA GLN A 264 -13.00 2.33 -12.56
C GLN A 264 -14.33 2.81 -11.98
N MET A 265 -14.36 2.97 -10.67
CA MET A 265 -15.45 3.59 -9.93
C MET A 265 -14.91 4.79 -9.15
N ASP A 266 -15.54 5.94 -9.32
CA ASP A 266 -15.12 7.16 -8.68
C ASP A 266 -15.86 7.36 -7.35
N TYR A 267 -15.13 7.83 -6.33
CA TYR A 267 -15.68 8.28 -5.06
C TYR A 267 -15.96 9.78 -5.09
N LYS A 268 -16.94 10.22 -4.34
CA LYS A 268 -17.07 11.65 -4.01
C LYS A 268 -15.80 12.10 -3.29
N GLY A 269 -15.30 13.27 -3.65
CA GLY A 269 -14.07 13.81 -3.06
C GLY A 269 -12.77 13.49 -3.80
N GLY A 270 -12.85 12.91 -5.01
CA GLY A 270 -11.72 12.85 -5.95
C GLY A 270 -10.85 11.59 -5.88
N ALA A 271 -11.20 10.60 -5.06
CA ALA A 271 -10.56 9.29 -5.11
C ALA A 271 -11.22 8.39 -6.17
N SER A 272 -10.48 7.43 -6.68
CA SER A 272 -10.97 6.41 -7.61
C SER A 272 -10.56 5.01 -7.18
N ALA A 273 -11.45 4.04 -7.31
CA ALA A 273 -11.13 2.63 -7.17
C ALA A 273 -11.06 1.97 -8.56
N PHE A 274 -9.98 1.26 -8.81
CA PHE A 274 -9.81 0.37 -9.95
C PHE A 274 -10.00 -1.06 -9.48
N PHE A 275 -10.93 -1.77 -10.11
CA PHE A 275 -11.15 -3.21 -9.91
C PHE A 275 -10.65 -3.94 -11.14
N ILE A 276 -9.74 -4.89 -10.96
CA ILE A 276 -9.06 -5.59 -12.04
C ILE A 276 -9.40 -7.06 -11.97
N LEU A 277 -10.17 -7.51 -12.94
CA LEU A 277 -10.66 -8.88 -13.05
C LEU A 277 -9.84 -9.63 -14.11
N PRO A 278 -8.88 -10.47 -13.72
CA PRO A 278 -8.12 -11.26 -14.68
C PRO A 278 -9.02 -12.33 -15.32
N ASP A 279 -8.71 -12.69 -16.55
CA ASP A 279 -9.31 -13.85 -17.19
C ASP A 279 -9.07 -15.11 -16.35
N ARG A 280 -9.90 -16.13 -16.52
CA ARG A 280 -9.79 -17.38 -15.76
C ARG A 280 -8.38 -17.96 -15.87
N GLY A 281 -7.76 -18.28 -14.73
CA GLY A 281 -6.41 -18.80 -14.66
C GLY A 281 -5.28 -17.78 -14.89
N ARG A 282 -5.59 -16.49 -15.05
CA ARG A 282 -4.60 -15.43 -15.33
C ARG A 282 -4.15 -14.62 -14.11
N MET A 283 -4.67 -14.89 -12.90
CA MET A 283 -4.29 -14.16 -11.69
C MET A 283 -2.78 -14.12 -11.48
N ARG A 284 -2.09 -15.26 -11.61
CA ARG A 284 -0.62 -15.30 -11.46
C ARG A 284 0.13 -14.47 -12.52
N LYS A 285 -0.41 -14.40 -13.74
CA LYS A 285 0.14 -13.53 -14.79
C LYS A 285 0.02 -12.07 -14.38
N LEU A 286 -1.16 -11.68 -13.89
CA LEU A 286 -1.44 -10.33 -13.39
C LEU A 286 -0.49 -9.97 -12.24
N GLU A 287 -0.38 -10.80 -11.20
CA GLU A 287 0.50 -10.57 -10.05
C GLU A 287 1.97 -10.36 -10.44
N LYS A 288 2.48 -11.19 -11.36
CA LYS A 288 3.88 -11.11 -11.80
C LYS A 288 4.17 -9.90 -12.68
N ARG A 289 3.23 -9.51 -13.54
CA ARG A 289 3.45 -8.48 -14.58
C ARG A 289 3.00 -7.09 -14.17
N LEU A 290 2.20 -6.96 -13.12
CA LEU A 290 1.72 -5.65 -12.66
C LEU A 290 2.89 -4.69 -12.44
N SER A 291 2.79 -3.49 -13.03
CA SER A 291 3.79 -2.43 -12.92
C SER A 291 3.13 -1.05 -12.89
N CYS A 292 3.88 -0.03 -12.56
CA CYS A 292 3.39 1.35 -12.54
C CYS A 292 2.91 1.82 -13.93
N GLU A 293 3.49 1.30 -14.99
CA GLU A 293 3.06 1.58 -16.36
C GLU A 293 1.60 1.15 -16.61
N HIS A 294 1.22 -0.04 -16.12
CA HIS A 294 -0.16 -0.51 -16.21
C HIS A 294 -1.11 0.39 -15.41
N LEU A 295 -0.73 0.72 -14.17
CA LEU A 295 -1.54 1.57 -13.29
C LEU A 295 -1.78 2.96 -13.91
N SER A 296 -0.73 3.58 -14.43
CA SER A 296 -0.83 4.89 -15.11
C SER A 296 -1.69 4.84 -16.37
N ARG A 297 -1.62 3.73 -17.12
CA ARG A 297 -2.36 3.55 -18.37
C ARG A 297 -3.85 3.31 -18.14
N TRP A 298 -4.26 2.72 -17.01
CA TRP A 298 -5.67 2.37 -16.78
C TRP A 298 -6.60 3.58 -16.80
N SER A 299 -6.16 4.74 -16.31
CA SER A 299 -6.96 5.97 -16.37
C SER A 299 -7.33 6.40 -17.80
N THR A 300 -6.49 6.08 -18.79
CA THR A 300 -6.72 6.35 -20.20
C THR A 300 -7.35 5.17 -20.95
N LEU A 301 -7.16 3.94 -20.44
CA LEU A 301 -7.69 2.73 -21.02
C LEU A 301 -9.20 2.63 -20.87
N VAL A 302 -9.75 3.07 -19.73
CA VAL A 302 -11.16 2.91 -19.40
C VAL A 302 -12.01 3.99 -20.07
N THR A 303 -13.11 3.57 -20.69
CA THR A 303 -14.09 4.45 -21.33
C THR A 303 -15.49 4.17 -20.78
N LYS A 304 -16.35 5.19 -20.75
CA LYS A 304 -17.74 5.04 -20.28
C LYS A 304 -18.58 4.31 -21.33
N SER A 305 -19.19 3.20 -20.93
CA SER A 305 -20.20 2.52 -21.73
C SER A 305 -21.22 1.80 -20.85
N SER A 306 -22.28 1.28 -21.46
CA SER A 306 -23.35 0.58 -20.75
C SER A 306 -22.88 -0.76 -20.21
N VAL A 307 -23.02 -0.98 -18.90
CA VAL A 307 -22.57 -2.19 -18.19
C VAL A 307 -23.59 -2.65 -17.17
N ASN A 308 -23.80 -3.96 -17.11
CA ASN A 308 -24.38 -4.67 -15.98
C ASN A 308 -23.22 -5.12 -15.08
N LEU A 309 -22.94 -4.35 -14.02
CA LEU A 309 -21.83 -4.56 -13.11
C LEU A 309 -22.27 -5.36 -11.89
N TYR A 310 -21.55 -6.45 -11.59
CA TYR A 310 -21.70 -7.25 -10.39
C TYR A 310 -20.40 -7.18 -9.58
N LEU A 311 -20.44 -6.59 -8.39
CA LEU A 311 -19.31 -6.42 -7.50
C LEU A 311 -19.66 -6.94 -6.10
N PRO A 312 -18.86 -7.82 -5.49
CA PRO A 312 -19.16 -8.31 -4.15
C PRO A 312 -19.00 -7.20 -3.11
N LYS A 313 -19.81 -7.26 -2.07
CA LYS A 313 -19.66 -6.48 -0.85
C LYS A 313 -18.65 -7.17 0.06
N PHE A 314 -17.67 -6.43 0.59
CA PHE A 314 -16.62 -7.00 1.45
C PHE A 314 -16.01 -5.95 2.38
N THR A 315 -15.34 -6.44 3.42
CA THR A 315 -14.46 -5.65 4.28
C THR A 315 -13.11 -6.35 4.34
N LEU A 316 -12.03 -5.60 4.08
CA LEU A 316 -10.67 -6.11 4.19
C LEU A 316 -9.94 -5.43 5.34
N TYR A 317 -9.19 -6.23 6.06
CA TYR A 317 -8.19 -5.79 7.01
C TYR A 317 -6.82 -6.29 6.54
N GLY A 318 -5.85 -5.39 6.44
CA GLY A 318 -4.47 -5.77 6.21
C GLY A 318 -3.67 -5.48 7.47
N THR A 319 -3.13 -6.50 8.11
CA THR A 319 -2.26 -6.36 9.28
C THR A 319 -0.93 -7.04 8.99
N TYR A 320 0.15 -6.26 9.00
CA TYR A 320 1.48 -6.76 8.67
C TYR A 320 2.50 -6.39 9.73
N ASN A 321 3.28 -7.38 10.16
CA ASN A 321 4.58 -7.13 10.76
C ASN A 321 5.57 -6.82 9.62
N LEU A 322 5.89 -5.54 9.46
CA LEU A 322 6.71 -5.06 8.36
C LEU A 322 8.18 -5.48 8.47
N LYS A 323 8.65 -5.80 9.68
CA LYS A 323 10.04 -6.17 9.93
C LYS A 323 10.50 -7.32 9.00
N ASP A 324 9.79 -8.45 9.02
CA ASP A 324 10.18 -9.63 8.25
C ASP A 324 10.05 -9.44 6.74
N ILE A 325 9.07 -8.64 6.33
CA ILE A 325 8.84 -8.35 4.91
C ILE A 325 9.94 -7.45 4.38
N LEU A 326 10.17 -6.31 5.04
CA LEU A 326 11.12 -5.30 4.58
C LEU A 326 12.57 -5.74 4.78
N TYR A 327 12.85 -6.56 5.79
CA TYR A 327 14.16 -7.22 5.95
C TYR A 327 14.51 -8.04 4.69
N LYS A 328 13.58 -8.86 4.21
CA LYS A 328 13.77 -9.66 2.98
C LYS A 328 13.82 -8.80 1.72
N MET A 329 13.15 -7.65 1.71
CA MET A 329 13.24 -6.68 0.61
C MET A 329 14.54 -5.88 0.60
N GLY A 330 15.34 -5.92 1.70
CA GLY A 330 16.67 -5.31 1.75
C GLY A 330 16.87 -4.23 2.82
N ILE A 331 15.88 -3.95 3.69
CA ILE A 331 16.07 -3.12 4.88
C ILE A 331 16.51 -4.05 6.02
N MET A 332 17.79 -4.36 6.09
CA MET A 332 18.32 -5.35 7.04
C MET A 332 18.81 -4.71 8.34
N ASP A 333 19.65 -3.69 8.23
CA ASP A 333 20.36 -3.10 9.35
C ASP A 333 19.40 -2.47 10.36
N LEU A 334 18.37 -1.78 9.89
CA LEU A 334 17.37 -1.08 10.70
C LEU A 334 16.79 -1.93 11.85
N PHE A 335 16.68 -3.24 11.64
CA PHE A 335 16.04 -4.19 12.56
C PHE A 335 17.05 -4.99 13.40
N THR A 336 18.32 -4.70 13.28
CA THR A 336 19.43 -5.41 13.94
C THR A 336 20.33 -4.45 14.72
N ASP A 337 21.33 -5.02 15.40
CA ASP A 337 22.32 -4.22 16.14
C ASP A 337 23.28 -3.40 15.24
N LYS A 338 23.13 -3.54 13.90
CA LYS A 338 23.84 -2.72 12.92
C LYS A 338 23.10 -1.43 12.56
N ALA A 339 21.92 -1.21 13.14
CA ALA A 339 21.14 -0.01 12.89
C ALA A 339 21.91 1.25 13.28
N ASP A 340 21.89 2.23 12.40
CA ASP A 340 22.38 3.58 12.70
C ASP A 340 21.18 4.55 12.69
N LEU A 341 20.60 4.73 13.87
CA LEU A 341 19.54 5.68 14.16
C LEU A 341 20.04 6.85 15.02
N SER A 342 21.33 7.20 14.89
CA SER A 342 21.97 8.26 15.65
C SER A 342 21.30 9.63 15.49
N GLY A 343 20.64 9.89 14.38
CA GLY A 343 19.85 11.11 14.20
C GLY A 343 18.54 11.13 15.02
N ILE A 344 18.06 9.99 15.52
CA ILE A 344 16.91 9.93 16.43
C ILE A 344 17.35 10.11 17.87
N THR A 345 18.32 9.32 18.33
CA THR A 345 18.67 9.20 19.76
C THR A 345 19.99 9.87 20.13
N GLY A 346 20.77 10.34 19.15
CA GLY A 346 22.13 10.86 19.36
C GLY A 346 23.19 9.76 19.44
N GLN A 347 22.81 8.49 19.46
CA GLN A 347 23.69 7.34 19.53
C GLN A 347 23.30 6.30 18.47
N PRO A 348 24.28 5.69 17.78
CA PRO A 348 24.02 4.50 16.98
C PRO A 348 23.63 3.35 17.92
N GLN A 349 23.20 2.21 17.39
CA GLN A 349 22.93 0.96 18.11
C GLN A 349 21.49 0.78 18.64
N HIS A 350 20.60 1.74 18.44
CA HIS A 350 19.18 1.52 18.68
C HIS A 350 18.50 1.08 17.39
N ARG A 351 17.57 0.13 17.51
CA ARG A 351 16.91 -0.48 16.38
C ARG A 351 15.39 -0.32 16.42
N ILE A 352 14.76 -0.43 15.28
CA ILE A 352 13.32 -0.64 15.22
C ILE A 352 13.03 -2.09 15.62
N SER A 353 12.51 -2.30 16.82
CA SER A 353 12.21 -3.63 17.34
C SER A 353 11.02 -4.26 16.62
N GLN A 354 9.98 -3.45 16.40
CA GLN A 354 8.76 -3.86 15.67
C GLN A 354 8.29 -2.71 14.77
N ALA A 355 7.72 -3.07 13.64
CA ALA A 355 7.06 -2.15 12.72
C ALA A 355 5.75 -2.79 12.24
N ILE A 356 4.62 -2.17 12.55
CA ILE A 356 3.30 -2.73 12.28
C ILE A 356 2.52 -1.79 11.39
N HIS A 357 1.92 -2.34 10.35
CA HIS A 357 0.99 -1.65 9.48
C HIS A 357 -0.40 -2.25 9.60
N LYS A 358 -1.41 -1.38 9.69
CA LYS A 358 -2.81 -1.78 9.61
C LYS A 358 -3.59 -0.88 8.67
N ALA A 359 -4.24 -1.52 7.70
CA ALA A 359 -5.13 -0.88 6.74
C ALA A 359 -6.52 -1.49 6.83
N VAL A 360 -7.56 -0.66 6.69
CA VAL A 360 -8.96 -1.11 6.68
C VAL A 360 -9.71 -0.42 5.56
N VAL A 361 -10.45 -1.20 4.78
CA VAL A 361 -11.40 -0.73 3.80
C VAL A 361 -12.68 -1.56 3.84
N LYS A 362 -13.81 -0.89 3.69
CA LYS A 362 -15.10 -1.53 3.50
C LYS A 362 -15.66 -1.10 2.15
N VAL A 363 -16.08 -2.05 1.34
CA VAL A 363 -16.75 -1.83 0.06
C VAL A 363 -18.19 -2.31 0.17
N ASP A 364 -19.14 -1.40 0.07
CA ASP A 364 -20.55 -1.68 0.09
C ASP A 364 -21.32 -0.84 -0.96
N GLU A 365 -22.63 -0.85 -0.89
CA GLU A 365 -23.52 -0.22 -1.88
C GLU A 365 -23.33 1.30 -1.94
N THR A 366 -23.05 1.94 -0.85
CA THR A 366 -22.92 3.40 -0.73
C THR A 366 -21.50 3.89 -1.02
N GLY A 367 -20.52 3.00 -0.93
CA GLY A 367 -19.08 3.29 -0.94
C GLY A 367 -18.41 2.68 0.27
N THR A 368 -18.04 3.52 1.23
CA THR A 368 -17.38 3.07 2.46
C THR A 368 -18.14 3.49 3.75
N GLU A 369 -19.29 4.06 3.68
CA GLU A 369 -20.34 4.29 4.72
C GLU A 369 -21.27 5.46 4.33
N ALA A 370 -22.58 5.21 4.43
CA ALA A 370 -23.77 6.07 4.53
C ALA A 370 -24.57 6.47 3.28
N ALA A 371 -25.88 6.32 3.47
CA ALA A 371 -27.09 6.93 2.84
C ALA A 371 -27.40 6.68 1.36
N ALA A 372 -28.61 6.18 1.16
CA ALA A 372 -29.24 5.84 -0.10
C ALA A 372 -29.36 7.05 -1.05
N ALA A 373 -28.95 6.86 -2.29
CA ALA A 373 -29.36 7.71 -3.41
C ALA A 373 -29.89 6.86 -4.57
N THR A 374 -31.08 7.17 -4.99
CA THR A 374 -31.77 6.54 -6.11
C THR A 374 -31.59 7.38 -7.37
N GLY A 375 -31.02 6.81 -8.41
CA GLY A 375 -30.97 7.39 -9.73
C GLY A 375 -30.80 6.32 -10.80
N MET A 376 -31.87 6.00 -11.54
CA MET A 376 -31.73 5.25 -12.80
C MET A 376 -31.38 6.24 -13.92
N GLU A 377 -30.15 6.14 -14.47
CA GLU A 377 -29.87 6.77 -15.77
C GLU A 377 -30.48 5.93 -16.89
N MET A 378 -31.26 6.57 -17.75
CA MET A 378 -31.68 5.95 -19.01
C MET A 378 -30.50 5.79 -19.94
N VAL A 379 -30.20 4.55 -20.32
CA VAL A 379 -29.05 4.19 -21.15
C VAL A 379 -29.50 4.00 -22.61
N PRO A 380 -28.73 4.53 -23.60
CA PRO A 380 -29.02 4.31 -25.01
C PRO A 380 -29.01 2.82 -25.39
N MET A 381 -29.75 2.44 -26.43
CA MET A 381 -30.08 1.09 -26.90
C MET A 381 -28.89 0.26 -27.42
N SER A 382 -27.80 0.07 -26.64
CA SER A 382 -26.82 -0.96 -26.88
C SER A 382 -26.95 -2.07 -25.84
N VAL A 383 -26.73 -3.32 -26.23
CA VAL A 383 -26.73 -4.44 -25.30
C VAL A 383 -25.62 -4.18 -24.27
N PRO A 384 -25.91 -4.06 -22.97
CA PRO A 384 -24.91 -3.76 -21.95
C PRO A 384 -23.86 -4.87 -21.85
N ALA A 385 -22.61 -4.52 -21.74
CA ALA A 385 -21.57 -5.48 -21.34
C ALA A 385 -21.89 -6.04 -19.94
N VAL A 386 -21.60 -7.31 -19.70
CA VAL A 386 -21.80 -7.93 -18.38
C VAL A 386 -20.45 -8.20 -17.74
N ILE A 387 -20.16 -7.51 -16.63
CA ILE A 387 -18.91 -7.67 -15.88
C ILE A 387 -19.26 -8.21 -14.48
N ARG A 388 -18.72 -9.40 -14.15
CA ARG A 388 -19.00 -10.09 -12.89
C ARG A 388 -17.72 -10.37 -12.12
N PHE A 389 -17.54 -9.69 -11.00
CA PHE A 389 -16.45 -9.95 -10.04
C PHE A 389 -16.81 -11.13 -9.13
N ASN A 390 -16.92 -12.31 -9.71
CA ASN A 390 -17.30 -13.55 -9.03
C ASN A 390 -16.15 -14.55 -8.88
N ARG A 391 -14.91 -14.09 -9.01
CA ARG A 391 -13.65 -14.83 -8.83
C ARG A 391 -12.57 -13.87 -8.37
N PRO A 392 -11.38 -14.34 -7.92
CA PRO A 392 -10.32 -13.46 -7.42
C PRO A 392 -9.98 -12.30 -8.35
N PHE A 393 -9.83 -11.11 -7.78
CA PHE A 393 -9.56 -9.86 -8.49
C PHE A 393 -8.64 -8.94 -7.67
N LEU A 394 -8.07 -7.94 -8.32
CA LEU A 394 -7.32 -6.87 -7.62
C LEU A 394 -8.20 -5.62 -7.45
N MET A 395 -7.86 -4.86 -6.42
CA MET A 395 -8.37 -3.52 -6.17
C MET A 395 -7.23 -2.56 -5.90
N VAL A 396 -7.26 -1.40 -6.55
CA VAL A 396 -6.34 -0.30 -6.31
C VAL A 396 -7.15 0.96 -6.07
N ILE A 397 -6.94 1.63 -4.95
CA ILE A 397 -7.56 2.94 -4.67
C ILE A 397 -6.50 4.01 -4.84
N THR A 398 -6.82 5.02 -5.64
CA THR A 398 -5.92 6.15 -5.93
C THR A 398 -6.59 7.47 -5.59
N MET A 399 -5.76 8.46 -5.26
CA MET A 399 -6.14 9.85 -5.14
C MET A 399 -4.99 10.71 -5.70
N GLU A 400 -5.29 11.67 -6.55
CA GLU A 400 -4.27 12.46 -7.26
C GLU A 400 -3.20 11.55 -7.91
N GLU A 401 -3.65 10.46 -8.53
CA GLU A 401 -2.80 9.40 -9.13
C GLU A 401 -1.86 8.69 -8.14
N THR A 402 -1.97 8.97 -6.85
CA THR A 402 -1.20 8.31 -5.80
C THR A 402 -1.93 7.07 -5.31
N ILE A 403 -1.24 5.95 -5.20
CA ILE A 403 -1.81 4.71 -4.68
C ILE A 403 -1.99 4.82 -3.17
N LEU A 404 -3.24 4.92 -2.72
CA LEU A 404 -3.60 4.87 -1.31
C LEU A 404 -3.65 3.44 -0.79
N PHE A 405 -4.24 2.53 -1.58
CA PHE A 405 -4.41 1.13 -1.22
C PHE A 405 -4.21 0.22 -2.41
N MET A 406 -3.71 -0.96 -2.14
CA MET A 406 -3.62 -2.06 -3.09
C MET A 406 -4.05 -3.36 -2.40
N GLY A 407 -4.86 -4.16 -3.08
CA GLY A 407 -5.35 -5.41 -2.55
C GLY A 407 -5.62 -6.48 -3.59
N LYS A 408 -5.53 -7.73 -3.15
CA LYS A 408 -5.99 -8.93 -3.86
C LYS A 408 -7.11 -9.55 -3.05
N ILE A 409 -8.26 -9.71 -3.65
CA ILE A 409 -9.44 -10.30 -3.04
C ILE A 409 -9.60 -11.71 -3.59
N VAL A 410 -9.27 -12.71 -2.79
CA VAL A 410 -9.42 -14.14 -3.11
C VAL A 410 -10.71 -14.68 -2.52
N ASN A 411 -11.06 -14.24 -1.33
CA ASN A 411 -12.30 -14.59 -0.67
C ASN A 411 -12.92 -13.36 0.02
N PRO A 412 -14.02 -12.81 -0.52
CA PRO A 412 -14.66 -11.61 0.04
C PRO A 412 -15.20 -11.78 1.47
N LEU A 413 -15.40 -13.00 1.95
CA LEU A 413 -15.90 -13.28 3.31
C LEU A 413 -14.79 -13.33 4.34
N LYS A 414 -13.53 -13.53 3.93
CA LYS A 414 -12.39 -13.47 4.83
C LYS A 414 -12.02 -12.01 5.09
N LYS A 415 -11.99 -11.65 6.35
CA LYS A 415 -11.63 -10.29 6.77
C LYS A 415 -10.12 -10.11 6.88
N ASP A 416 -9.38 -11.20 7.09
CA ASP A 416 -7.91 -11.26 7.26
C ASP A 416 -7.29 -12.15 6.20
#